data_ffd940325612fd9dcb9c717b4c1aa689
#
_entry.id   ffd940325612fd9dcb9c717b4c1aa689
#
_cell.length_a   1.000
_cell.length_b   1.000
_cell.length_c   1.000
_cell.angle_alpha   90.00
_cell.angle_beta   90.00
_cell.angle_gamma   90.00
#
_symmetry.space_group_name_H-M   'P 1'
#
loop_
_entity.id
_entity.type
_entity.pdbx_description
1 polymer ?
#
loop_
_entity_poly.entity_id
_entity_poly.type
_entity_poly.pdbx_seq_one_letter_code
_entity_poly.pdbx_strand_id
1 'polypeptide(L)' 'MTSILRLPAVKARTGLSRSTIYLRISEGRFPKSVSLGGRAVGWVEAELNDWLHQQIEASRKATH' A
#
# COMPACT_ATOMS: atom_id res chain seq x y z
N MET A 1 -4.62 -18.25 -0.39
CA MET A 1 -3.95 -17.91 -1.66
C MET A 1 -3.53 -16.46 -1.63
N THR A 2 -2.30 -16.18 -2.01
CA THR A 2 -1.78 -14.82 -2.00
C THR A 2 -2.17 -14.09 -3.28
N SER A 3 -2.75 -12.90 -3.13
CA SER A 3 -3.07 -12.05 -4.26
C SER A 3 -2.09 -10.89 -4.32
N ILE A 4 -1.70 -10.54 -5.53
CA ILE A 4 -0.78 -9.43 -5.77
C ILE A 4 -1.53 -8.32 -6.50
N LEU A 5 -1.40 -7.11 -5.99
CA LEU A 5 -2.00 -5.93 -6.60
C LEU A 5 -0.94 -5.14 -7.34
N ARG A 6 -1.26 -4.75 -8.56
CA ARG A 6 -0.39 -3.87 -9.33
C ARG A 6 -0.66 -2.41 -8.96
N LEU A 7 0.22 -1.52 -9.38
CA LEU A 7 0.13 -0.11 -9.00
C LEU A 7 -1.23 0.54 -9.26
N PRO A 8 -1.87 0.34 -10.43
CA PRO A 8 -3.19 0.94 -10.64
C PRO A 8 -4.22 0.53 -9.59
N ALA A 9 -4.19 -0.75 -9.19
CA ALA A 9 -5.12 -1.24 -8.17
C ALA A 9 -4.79 -0.66 -6.81
N VAL A 10 -3.50 -0.54 -6.48
CA VAL A 10 -3.07 0.05 -5.21
C VAL A 10 -3.50 1.51 -5.14
N LYS A 11 -3.32 2.26 -6.23
CA LYS A 11 -3.75 3.65 -6.29
C LYS A 11 -5.26 3.77 -6.09
N ALA A 12 -6.03 2.89 -6.74
CA ALA A 12 -7.49 2.93 -6.62
C ALA A 12 -7.94 2.63 -5.19
N ARG A 13 -7.31 1.67 -4.53
CA ARG A 13 -7.69 1.28 -3.18
C ARG A 13 -7.28 2.29 -2.12
N THR A 14 -6.17 2.98 -2.32
CA THR A 14 -5.64 3.91 -1.31
C THR A 14 -6.00 5.36 -1.61
N GLY A 15 -6.33 5.67 -2.85
CA GLY A 15 -6.56 7.05 -3.26
C GLY A 15 -5.29 7.89 -3.31
N LEU A 16 -4.12 7.25 -3.20
CA LEU A 16 -2.84 7.97 -3.22
C LEU A 16 -2.26 8.01 -4.62
N SER A 17 -1.49 9.06 -4.91
CA SER A 17 -0.77 9.14 -6.16
C SER A 17 0.46 8.24 -6.12
N ARG A 18 1.01 7.94 -7.31
CA ARG A 18 2.22 7.15 -7.42
C ARG A 18 3.37 7.76 -6.60
N SER A 19 3.56 9.06 -6.73
CA SER A 19 4.61 9.77 -6.01
C SER A 19 4.48 9.61 -4.51
N THR A 20 3.26 9.75 -3.99
CA THR A 20 3.00 9.61 -2.57
C THR A 20 3.26 8.20 -2.09
N ILE A 21 2.86 7.19 -2.87
CA ILE A 21 3.10 5.79 -2.53
C ILE A 21 4.59 5.53 -2.38
N TYR A 22 5.38 5.93 -3.37
CA TYR A 22 6.83 5.67 -3.33
C TYR A 22 7.52 6.48 -2.25
N LEU A 23 7.05 7.70 -1.99
CA LEU A 23 7.58 8.50 -0.90
C LEU A 23 7.37 7.79 0.44
N ARG A 24 6.17 7.29 0.69
CA ARG A 24 5.86 6.60 1.94
C ARG A 24 6.63 5.29 2.08
N ILE A 25 6.87 4.59 0.97
CA ILE A 25 7.70 3.40 1.00
C ILE A 25 9.11 3.76 1.47
N SER A 26 9.67 4.85 0.94
CA SER A 26 11.01 5.27 1.32
C SER A 26 11.10 5.70 2.77
N GLU A 27 9.98 6.14 3.35
CA GLU A 27 9.90 6.54 4.75
C GLU A 27 9.57 5.38 5.68
N GLY A 28 9.36 4.18 5.14
CA GLY A 28 8.95 3.03 5.93
C GLY A 28 7.52 3.07 6.42
N ARG A 29 6.66 3.84 5.75
CA ARG A 29 5.27 4.08 6.16
C ARG A 29 4.24 3.45 5.23
N PHE A 30 4.67 2.56 4.37
CA PHE A 30 3.80 1.89 3.41
C PHE A 30 4.37 0.49 3.13
N PRO A 31 3.53 -0.51 2.84
CA PRO A 31 4.03 -1.84 2.53
C PRO A 31 4.97 -1.82 1.33
N LYS A 32 6.05 -2.55 1.42
CA LYS A 32 7.02 -2.61 0.34
C LYS A 32 6.49 -3.43 -0.82
N SER A 33 6.83 -3.01 -2.04
CA SER A 33 6.49 -3.78 -3.22
C SER A 33 7.36 -5.02 -3.31
N VAL A 34 6.86 -6.03 -4.02
CA VAL A 34 7.62 -7.24 -4.30
C VAL A 34 7.87 -7.31 -5.79
N SER A 35 9.03 -7.87 -6.16
CA SER A 35 9.38 -8.02 -7.56
C SER A 35 8.63 -9.21 -8.14
N LEU A 36 8.06 -9.02 -9.32
CA LEU A 36 7.36 -10.08 -10.05
C LEU A 36 8.20 -10.58 -11.23
N GLY A 37 9.46 -10.15 -11.28
CA GLY A 37 10.35 -10.49 -12.38
C GLY A 37 10.51 -9.31 -13.32
N GLY A 38 11.69 -9.17 -13.93
CA GLY A 38 11.97 -8.04 -14.81
C GLY A 38 11.74 -6.72 -14.09
N ARG A 39 10.92 -5.86 -14.70
CA ARG A 39 10.59 -4.56 -14.12
C ARG A 39 9.21 -4.55 -13.44
N ALA A 40 8.54 -5.69 -13.42
CA ALA A 40 7.20 -5.76 -12.85
C ALA A 40 7.29 -5.81 -11.33
N VAL A 41 6.47 -5.00 -10.66
CA VAL A 41 6.37 -5.00 -9.21
C VAL A 41 4.89 -5.03 -8.82
N GLY A 42 4.63 -5.49 -7.60
CA GLY A 42 3.28 -5.51 -7.06
C GLY A 42 3.32 -5.48 -5.55
N TRP A 43 2.16 -5.48 -4.94
CA TRP A 43 2.01 -5.46 -3.49
C TRP A 43 1.16 -6.64 -3.06
N VAL A 44 1.54 -7.26 -1.95
CA VAL A 44 0.73 -8.36 -1.39
C VAL A 44 -0.57 -7.77 -0.87
N GLU A 45 -1.69 -8.27 -1.36
CA GLU A 45 -3.01 -7.74 -1.01
C GLU A 45 -3.26 -7.75 0.50
N ALA A 46 -2.89 -8.84 1.17
CA ALA A 46 -3.08 -8.94 2.61
C ALA A 46 -2.31 -7.87 3.36
N GLU A 47 -1.09 -7.57 2.93
CA GLU A 47 -0.28 -6.53 3.56
C GLU A 47 -0.90 -5.16 3.37
N LEU A 48 -1.42 -4.90 2.17
CA LEU A 48 -2.07 -3.62 1.88
C LEU A 48 -3.35 -3.47 2.71
N ASN A 49 -4.14 -4.54 2.83
CA ASN A 49 -5.35 -4.50 3.63
C ASN A 49 -5.03 -4.23 5.11
N ASP A 50 -4.00 -4.88 5.64
CA ASP A 50 -3.57 -4.64 7.02
C ASP A 50 -3.15 -3.18 7.22
N TRP A 51 -2.39 -2.65 6.26
CA TRP A 51 -1.96 -1.26 6.32
C TRP A 51 -3.16 -0.31 6.30
N LEU A 52 -4.15 -0.59 5.44
CA LEU A 52 -5.36 0.24 5.37
C LEU A 52 -6.13 0.20 6.69
N HIS A 53 -6.23 -0.98 7.31
CA HIS A 53 -6.86 -1.11 8.61
C HIS A 53 -6.15 -0.28 9.67
N GLN A 54 -4.82 -0.31 9.67
CA GLN A 54 -4.04 0.49 10.61
C GLN A 54 -4.25 1.97 10.41
N GLN A 55 -4.34 2.42 9.17
CA GLN A 55 -4.58 3.83 8.85
C GLN A 55 -5.96 4.26 9.32
N ILE A 56 -6.97 3.43 9.10
CA ILE A 56 -8.33 3.74 9.53
C ILE A 56 -8.39 3.82 11.05
N GLU A 57 -7.80 2.87 11.75
CA GLU A 57 -7.82 2.88 13.21
C GLU A 57 -7.06 4.05 13.79
N ALA A 58 -5.89 4.37 13.21
CA ALA A 58 -5.12 5.52 13.68
C ALA A 58 -5.90 6.81 13.50
N SER A 59 -6.60 6.93 12.38
CA SER A 59 -7.44 8.10 12.11
C SER A 59 -8.58 8.21 13.12
N ARG A 60 -9.21 7.08 13.43
CA ARG A 60 -10.33 7.06 14.39
C ARG A 60 -9.88 7.36 15.80
N LYS A 61 -8.70 6.86 16.17
CA LYS A 61 -8.14 7.15 17.51
C LYS A 61 -7.73 8.60 17.66
N ALA A 62 -7.31 9.21 16.56
CA ALA A 62 -6.92 10.61 16.55
C ALA A 62 -8.13 11.53 16.37
N THR A 63 -9.32 11.00 16.35
CA THR A 63 -10.53 11.77 16.14
C THR A 63 -10.81 12.69 17.32
N HIS A 64 -11.22 13.80 16.99
CA HIS A 64 -11.50 14.87 17.92
C HIS A 64 -12.90 15.44 17.65
#